data_f12460f45a3103cb0c1d766e8e3cefb0
#
_entry.id   f12460f45a3103cb0c1d766e8e3cefb0
#
_cell.length_a   1.000
_cell.length_b   1.000
_cell.length_c   1.000
_cell.angle_alpha   90.00
_cell.angle_beta   90.00
_cell.angle_gamma   90.00
#
_symmetry.space_group_name_H-M   'P 1'
#
loop_
_entity.id
_entity.type
_entity.pdbx_description
1 polymer ?
#
loop_
_entity_poly.entity_id
_entity_poly.type
_entity_poly.pdbx_seq_one_letter_code
_entity_poly.pdbx_strand_id
1 'polypeptide(L)'
;MQIELSPDDIETIIREADAAARRLRRKLCLPICERQDLGQDLLVDLLRRLPAYDPSRGSIGAFANIVLRNQSSRIAIRHHRQRRAQNGSLLSLEVPLAGTREPVGDTLTEDDGLAAWYGQTCCAAAVTELHLALQAVLARLPAEDRRFCAALADR
;
A
#
# COMPACT_ATOMS: atom_id res chain seq x y z
N MET A 1 21.92 7.54 -26.33
CA MET A 1 21.76 6.51 -27.38
C MET A 1 20.27 6.19 -27.46
N GLN A 2 19.62 6.57 -28.57
CA GLN A 2 18.21 6.17 -28.80
C GLN A 2 18.21 4.71 -29.22
N ILE A 3 17.49 3.89 -28.49
CA ILE A 3 17.30 2.48 -28.84
C ILE A 3 16.08 2.45 -29.76
N GLU A 4 16.30 2.12 -31.03
CA GLU A 4 15.22 1.84 -31.96
C GLU A 4 14.76 0.39 -31.73
N LEU A 5 13.55 0.25 -31.19
CA LEU A 5 12.90 -1.04 -31.01
C LEU A 5 12.13 -1.39 -32.27
N SER A 6 12.28 -2.61 -32.73
CA SER A 6 11.42 -3.13 -33.79
C SER A 6 9.98 -3.37 -33.27
N PRO A 7 8.97 -3.40 -34.15
CA PRO A 7 7.61 -3.78 -33.76
C PRO A 7 7.56 -5.15 -33.05
N ASP A 8 8.35 -6.11 -33.49
CA ASP A 8 8.44 -7.46 -32.90
C ASP A 8 9.03 -7.42 -31.50
N ASP A 9 9.99 -6.52 -31.23
CA ASP A 9 10.53 -6.31 -29.88
C ASP A 9 9.49 -5.75 -28.92
N ILE A 10 8.68 -4.81 -29.39
CA ILE A 10 7.60 -4.21 -28.60
C ILE A 10 6.55 -5.27 -28.27
N GLU A 11 6.14 -6.08 -29.23
CA GLU A 11 5.19 -7.18 -29.01
C GLU A 11 5.75 -8.19 -28.00
N THR A 12 7.03 -8.53 -28.12
CA THR A 12 7.72 -9.41 -27.19
C THR A 12 7.72 -8.86 -25.77
N ILE A 13 8.05 -7.58 -25.59
CA ILE A 13 8.02 -6.90 -24.30
C ILE A 13 6.62 -6.96 -23.67
N ILE A 14 5.58 -6.62 -24.43
CA ILE A 14 4.19 -6.62 -23.94
C ILE A 14 3.76 -8.04 -23.53
N ARG A 15 4.05 -9.03 -24.36
CA ARG A 15 3.73 -10.44 -24.08
C ARG A 15 4.42 -10.96 -22.82
N GLU A 16 5.70 -10.65 -22.64
CA GLU A 16 6.45 -11.08 -21.45
C GLU A 16 5.95 -10.39 -20.19
N ALA A 17 5.60 -9.10 -20.27
CA ALA A 17 5.03 -8.36 -19.14
C ALA A 17 3.67 -8.91 -18.72
N ASP A 18 2.77 -9.20 -19.66
CA ASP A 18 1.47 -9.81 -19.37
C ASP A 18 1.61 -11.23 -18.79
N ALA A 19 2.56 -12.02 -19.29
CA ALA A 19 2.87 -13.33 -18.74
C ALA A 19 3.40 -13.25 -17.30
N ALA A 20 4.27 -12.26 -17.02
CA ALA A 20 4.78 -11.99 -15.67
C ALA A 20 3.67 -11.53 -14.72
N ALA A 21 2.79 -10.62 -15.16
CA ALA A 21 1.64 -10.17 -14.39
C ALA A 21 0.69 -11.33 -14.02
N ARG A 22 0.39 -12.23 -14.97
CA ARG A 22 -0.42 -13.42 -14.71
C ARG A 22 0.22 -14.35 -13.66
N ARG A 23 1.53 -14.56 -13.73
CA ARG A 23 2.27 -15.38 -12.75
C ARG A 23 2.25 -14.74 -11.38
N LEU A 24 2.55 -13.42 -11.31
CA LEU A 24 2.60 -12.66 -10.07
C LEU A 24 1.23 -12.60 -9.38
N ARG A 25 0.17 -12.29 -10.13
CA ARG A 25 -1.21 -12.29 -9.62
C ARG A 25 -1.58 -13.62 -8.95
N ARG A 26 -1.30 -14.75 -9.64
CA ARG A 26 -1.56 -16.09 -9.08
C ARG A 26 -0.76 -16.35 -7.81
N LYS A 27 0.53 -15.99 -7.80
CA LYS A 27 1.40 -16.19 -6.64
C LYS A 27 0.95 -15.38 -5.42
N LEU A 28 0.38 -14.19 -5.62
CA LEU A 28 -0.09 -13.30 -4.55
C LEU A 28 -1.57 -13.50 -4.20
N CYS A 29 -2.27 -14.41 -4.89
CA CYS A 29 -3.71 -14.66 -4.75
C CYS A 29 -4.54 -13.38 -4.92
N LEU A 30 -4.17 -12.51 -5.88
CA LEU A 30 -4.86 -11.27 -6.16
C LEU A 30 -6.07 -11.47 -7.08
N PRO A 31 -7.10 -10.61 -7.00
CA PRO A 31 -8.26 -10.63 -7.89
C PRO A 31 -7.85 -10.49 -9.36
N ILE A 32 -8.74 -10.89 -10.29
CA ILE A 32 -8.45 -10.85 -11.72
C ILE A 32 -8.31 -9.41 -12.25
N CYS A 33 -9.01 -8.46 -11.65
CA CYS A 33 -8.94 -7.03 -11.99
C CYS A 33 -7.54 -6.43 -11.80
N GLU A 34 -6.78 -6.90 -10.81
CA GLU A 34 -5.42 -6.44 -10.52
C GLU A 34 -4.38 -6.82 -11.60
N ARG A 35 -4.74 -7.72 -12.54
CA ARG A 35 -3.79 -8.19 -13.56
C ARG A 35 -3.30 -7.08 -14.46
N GLN A 36 -4.20 -6.18 -14.86
CA GLN A 36 -3.87 -5.10 -15.77
C GLN A 36 -2.93 -4.09 -15.11
N ASP A 37 -3.20 -3.71 -13.88
CA ASP A 37 -2.38 -2.77 -13.12
C ASP A 37 -0.99 -3.35 -12.85
N LEU A 38 -0.90 -4.62 -12.46
CA LEU A 38 0.38 -5.33 -12.34
C LEU A 38 1.16 -5.34 -13.66
N GLY A 39 0.47 -5.54 -14.79
CA GLY A 39 1.08 -5.51 -16.12
C GLY A 39 1.65 -4.14 -16.46
N GLN A 40 0.92 -3.08 -16.15
CA GLN A 40 1.36 -1.71 -16.36
C GLN A 40 2.55 -1.35 -15.47
N ASP A 41 2.53 -1.69 -14.19
CA ASP A 41 3.64 -1.46 -13.27
C ASP A 41 4.93 -2.15 -13.74
N LEU A 42 4.81 -3.38 -14.22
CA LEU A 42 5.93 -4.15 -14.76
C LEU A 42 6.47 -3.54 -16.04
N LEU A 43 5.59 -3.08 -16.95
CA LEU A 43 5.99 -2.41 -18.19
C LEU A 43 6.69 -1.08 -17.92
N VAL A 44 6.18 -0.28 -16.99
CA VAL A 44 6.79 1.00 -16.63
C VAL A 44 8.21 0.81 -16.10
N ASP A 45 8.44 -0.17 -15.22
CA ASP A 45 9.80 -0.46 -14.71
C ASP A 45 10.72 -0.96 -15.83
N LEU A 46 10.20 -1.79 -16.73
CA LEU A 46 10.96 -2.29 -17.88
C LEU A 46 11.35 -1.15 -18.83
N LEU A 47 10.42 -0.26 -19.18
CA LEU A 47 10.68 0.89 -20.05
C LEU A 47 11.72 1.85 -19.45
N ARG A 48 11.66 2.07 -18.13
CA ARG A 48 12.68 2.88 -17.43
C ARG A 48 14.08 2.28 -17.49
N ARG A 49 14.20 0.97 -17.60
CA ARG A 49 15.47 0.25 -17.67
C ARG A 49 15.93 -0.05 -19.11
N LEU A 50 15.05 0.16 -20.06
CA LEU A 50 15.33 -0.10 -21.47
C LEU A 50 16.59 0.62 -21.99
N PRO A 51 16.92 1.87 -21.56
CA PRO A 51 18.16 2.53 -21.94
C PRO A 51 19.45 1.77 -21.59
N ALA A 52 19.37 0.80 -20.67
CA ALA A 52 20.49 -0.07 -20.29
C ALA A 52 20.55 -1.38 -21.09
N TYR A 53 19.63 -1.59 -22.04
CA TYR A 53 19.66 -2.75 -22.90
C TYR A 53 20.79 -2.65 -23.91
N ASP A 54 21.54 -3.74 -24.07
CA ASP A 54 22.64 -3.89 -25.02
C ASP A 54 22.36 -5.12 -25.91
N PRO A 55 22.08 -4.92 -27.21
CA PRO A 55 21.81 -6.02 -28.13
C PRO A 55 22.97 -7.03 -28.27
N SER A 56 24.22 -6.59 -28.03
CA SER A 56 25.38 -7.46 -28.08
C SER A 56 25.41 -8.50 -26.96
N ARG A 57 24.70 -8.25 -25.87
CA ARG A 57 24.65 -9.09 -24.66
C ARG A 57 23.50 -10.09 -24.65
N GLY A 58 22.56 -9.99 -25.57
CA GLY A 58 21.45 -10.93 -25.70
C GLY A 58 20.18 -10.32 -26.26
N SER A 59 19.16 -11.17 -26.42
CA SER A 59 17.87 -10.74 -26.97
C SER A 59 17.09 -9.85 -26.01
N ILE A 60 16.20 -9.01 -26.55
CA ILE A 60 15.30 -8.14 -25.78
C ILE A 60 14.43 -8.96 -24.82
N GLY A 61 13.98 -10.16 -25.25
CA GLY A 61 13.18 -11.06 -24.41
C GLY A 61 13.95 -11.57 -23.19
N ALA A 62 15.24 -11.89 -23.33
CA ALA A 62 16.08 -12.29 -22.20
C ALA A 62 16.30 -11.15 -21.22
N PHE A 63 16.55 -9.93 -21.72
CA PHE A 63 16.65 -8.72 -20.90
C PHE A 63 15.36 -8.45 -20.16
N ALA A 64 14.22 -8.43 -20.89
CA ALA A 64 12.89 -8.22 -20.31
C ALA A 64 12.61 -9.22 -19.18
N ASN A 65 12.90 -10.51 -19.39
CA ASN A 65 12.67 -11.56 -18.40
C ASN A 65 13.42 -11.30 -17.09
N ILE A 66 14.69 -10.87 -17.16
CA ILE A 66 15.49 -10.54 -15.97
C ILE A 66 14.88 -9.36 -15.21
N VAL A 67 14.54 -8.28 -15.93
CA VAL A 67 13.97 -7.07 -15.34
C VAL A 67 12.62 -7.38 -14.69
N LEU A 68 11.72 -8.03 -15.42
CA LEU A 68 10.37 -8.37 -14.96
C LEU A 68 10.40 -9.33 -13.76
N ARG A 69 11.33 -10.29 -13.74
CA ARG A 69 11.53 -11.20 -12.61
C ARG A 69 11.96 -10.45 -11.35
N ASN A 70 12.92 -9.53 -11.48
CA ASN A 70 13.41 -8.73 -10.38
C ASN A 70 12.31 -7.82 -9.82
N GLN A 71 11.56 -7.15 -10.69
CA GLN A 71 10.46 -6.27 -10.28
C GLN A 71 9.31 -7.08 -9.65
N SER A 72 8.95 -8.24 -10.21
CA SER A 72 7.95 -9.12 -9.61
C SER A 72 8.33 -9.54 -8.19
N SER A 73 9.62 -9.81 -7.94
CA SER A 73 10.11 -10.13 -6.60
C SER A 73 9.97 -8.96 -5.63
N ARG A 74 10.25 -7.73 -6.08
CA ARG A 74 10.08 -6.51 -5.27
C ARG A 74 8.62 -6.26 -4.91
N ILE A 75 7.71 -6.41 -5.89
CA ILE A 75 6.27 -6.28 -5.67
C ILE A 75 5.81 -7.34 -4.66
N ALA A 76 6.24 -8.59 -4.82
CA ALA A 76 5.87 -9.68 -3.91
C ALA A 76 6.34 -9.41 -2.46
N ILE A 77 7.58 -8.95 -2.29
CA ILE A 77 8.12 -8.60 -0.95
C ILE A 77 7.30 -7.46 -0.33
N ARG A 78 6.98 -6.41 -1.10
CA ARG A 78 6.17 -5.28 -0.62
C ARG A 78 4.78 -5.76 -0.18
N HIS A 79 4.11 -6.55 -1.00
CA HIS A 79 2.80 -7.11 -0.71
C HIS A 79 2.80 -7.98 0.56
N HIS A 80 3.80 -8.86 0.72
CA HIS A 80 3.93 -9.66 1.93
C HIS A 80 4.21 -8.83 3.18
N ARG A 81 5.03 -7.77 3.07
CA ARG A 81 5.26 -6.84 4.18
C ARG A 81 3.98 -6.11 4.59
N GLN A 82 3.21 -5.62 3.62
CA GLN A 82 1.92 -4.98 3.87
C GLN A 82 0.93 -5.92 4.56
N ARG A 83 0.79 -7.15 4.07
CA ARG A 83 -0.06 -8.17 4.71
C ARG A 83 0.36 -8.49 6.15
N ARG A 84 1.66 -8.57 6.40
CA ARG A 84 2.18 -8.79 7.78
C ARG A 84 1.90 -7.61 8.69
N ALA A 85 2.08 -6.39 8.19
CA ALA A 85 1.78 -5.17 8.96
C ALA A 85 0.28 -5.04 9.31
N GLN A 86 -0.59 -5.64 8.50
CA GLN A 86 -2.05 -5.63 8.67
C GLN A 86 -2.58 -6.87 9.41
N ASN A 87 -1.69 -7.69 10.01
CA ASN A 87 -2.05 -8.93 10.72
C ASN A 87 -2.86 -9.94 9.89
N GLY A 88 -2.77 -9.90 8.56
CA GLY A 88 -3.43 -10.89 7.70
C GLY A 88 -3.88 -10.39 6.34
N SER A 89 -4.87 -11.09 5.80
CA SER A 89 -5.54 -10.71 4.54
C SER A 89 -6.46 -9.53 4.79
N LEU A 90 -6.43 -8.55 3.88
CA LEU A 90 -7.46 -7.51 3.88
C LEU A 90 -8.83 -8.17 3.69
N LEU A 91 -9.77 -7.85 4.55
CA LEU A 91 -11.17 -8.18 4.36
C LEU A 91 -11.79 -7.11 3.45
N SER A 92 -12.58 -7.55 2.47
CA SER A 92 -13.40 -6.62 1.71
C SER A 92 -14.52 -6.11 2.60
N LEU A 93 -14.77 -4.82 2.58
CA LEU A 93 -15.89 -4.20 3.30
C LEU A 93 -17.26 -4.65 2.77
N GLU A 94 -17.30 -5.15 1.53
CA GLU A 94 -18.49 -5.68 0.86
C GLU A 94 -18.85 -7.11 1.29
N VAL A 95 -17.99 -7.79 2.07
CA VAL A 95 -18.29 -9.15 2.54
C VAL A 95 -19.37 -9.11 3.58
N PRO A 96 -20.45 -9.91 3.44
CA PRO A 96 -21.48 -10.01 4.47
C PRO A 96 -20.89 -10.55 5.78
N LEU A 97 -21.29 -9.96 6.89
CA LEU A 97 -20.94 -10.45 8.21
C LEU A 97 -21.58 -11.82 8.44
N ALA A 98 -20.85 -12.75 9.09
CA ALA A 98 -21.33 -14.10 9.35
C ALA A 98 -22.67 -14.07 10.14
N GLY A 99 -23.73 -14.61 9.53
CA GLY A 99 -25.07 -14.66 10.11
C GLY A 99 -26.00 -13.49 9.79
N THR A 100 -25.53 -12.49 9.05
CA THR A 100 -26.33 -11.35 8.55
C THR A 100 -26.16 -11.19 7.04
N ARG A 101 -26.99 -10.33 6.43
CA ARG A 101 -26.80 -9.91 5.02
C ARG A 101 -26.10 -8.56 4.92
N GLU A 102 -25.79 -7.95 6.04
CA GLU A 102 -25.17 -6.63 6.09
C GLU A 102 -23.68 -6.72 5.78
N PRO A 103 -23.14 -5.88 4.89
CA PRO A 103 -21.71 -5.84 4.61
C PRO A 103 -20.93 -5.37 5.85
N VAL A 104 -19.72 -5.88 6.01
CA VAL A 104 -18.81 -5.50 7.12
C VAL A 104 -18.64 -3.98 7.19
N GLY A 105 -18.60 -3.30 6.04
CA GLY A 105 -18.45 -1.85 5.96
C GLY A 105 -19.54 -1.07 6.67
N ASP A 106 -20.79 -1.56 6.64
CA ASP A 106 -21.93 -0.88 7.27
C ASP A 106 -21.97 -1.08 8.80
N THR A 107 -21.22 -2.05 9.32
CA THR A 107 -21.13 -2.34 10.75
C THR A 107 -19.94 -1.65 11.43
N LEU A 108 -19.01 -1.09 10.64
CA LEU A 108 -17.84 -0.40 11.18
C LEU A 108 -18.19 1.01 11.63
N THR A 109 -17.78 1.34 12.83
CA THR A 109 -17.90 2.69 13.42
C THR A 109 -16.52 3.36 13.49
N GLU A 110 -16.48 4.67 13.74
CA GLU A 110 -15.23 5.41 13.94
C GLU A 110 -14.40 4.83 15.10
N ASP A 111 -15.05 4.19 16.07
CA ASP A 111 -14.40 3.61 17.24
C ASP A 111 -13.66 2.29 16.94
N ASP A 112 -13.99 1.60 15.85
CA ASP A 112 -13.44 0.26 15.56
C ASP A 112 -12.02 0.27 14.97
N GLY A 113 -11.58 1.36 14.37
CA GLY A 113 -10.35 1.41 13.59
C GLY A 113 -9.12 1.90 14.35
N LEU A 114 -9.19 3.07 14.92
CA LEU A 114 -8.02 3.80 15.44
C LEU A 114 -7.68 3.45 16.88
N ALA A 115 -8.66 3.09 17.70
CA ALA A 115 -8.47 2.74 19.11
C ALA A 115 -7.61 1.48 19.28
N ALA A 116 -7.85 0.47 18.46
CA ALA A 116 -7.09 -0.78 18.49
C ALA A 116 -5.63 -0.61 18.06
N TRP A 117 -5.36 0.40 17.19
CA TRP A 117 -4.01 0.61 16.67
C TRP A 117 -3.15 1.56 17.51
N TYR A 118 -3.77 2.57 18.13
CA TYR A 118 -3.02 3.59 18.89
C TYR A 118 -3.23 3.49 20.40
N GLY A 119 -4.06 2.56 20.87
CA GLY A 119 -4.43 2.48 22.28
C GLY A 119 -5.16 3.74 22.77
N GLN A 120 -5.73 4.51 21.85
CA GLN A 120 -6.46 5.75 22.12
C GLN A 120 -7.95 5.49 21.98
N THR A 121 -8.74 6.00 22.91
CA THR A 121 -10.19 6.06 22.78
C THR A 121 -10.55 7.08 21.69
N CYS A 122 -10.98 6.62 20.53
CA CYS A 122 -11.27 7.47 19.37
C CYS A 122 -12.73 7.98 19.35
N CYS A 123 -13.46 7.91 20.45
CA CYS A 123 -14.73 8.60 20.57
C CYS A 123 -14.47 10.12 20.54
N ALA A 124 -14.87 10.78 19.45
CA ALA A 124 -14.69 12.22 19.28
C ALA A 124 -15.28 13.01 20.46
N ALA A 125 -16.40 12.54 21.03
CA ALA A 125 -16.99 13.10 22.23
C ALA A 125 -16.07 12.96 23.45
N ALA A 126 -15.49 11.76 23.68
CA ALA A 126 -14.56 11.52 24.79
C ALA A 126 -13.27 12.34 24.67
N VAL A 127 -12.73 12.48 23.43
CA VAL A 127 -11.57 13.33 23.16
C VAL A 127 -11.89 14.79 23.44
N THR A 128 -13.08 15.27 23.04
CA THR A 128 -13.53 16.64 23.30
C THR A 128 -13.72 16.88 24.80
N GLU A 129 -14.35 15.95 25.52
CA GLU A 129 -14.52 16.03 26.98
C GLU A 129 -13.17 16.05 27.70
N LEU A 130 -12.23 15.18 27.29
CA LEU A 130 -10.87 15.15 27.84
C LEU A 130 -10.14 16.48 27.57
N HIS A 131 -10.27 17.04 26.38
CA HIS A 131 -9.69 18.31 26.02
C HIS A 131 -10.25 19.47 26.86
N LEU A 132 -11.57 19.53 27.03
CA LEU A 132 -12.24 20.52 27.87
C LEU A 132 -11.85 20.37 29.35
N ALA A 133 -11.77 19.12 29.85
CA ALA A 133 -11.34 18.86 31.23
C ALA A 133 -9.88 19.30 31.44
N LEU A 134 -8.99 19.00 30.46
CA LEU A 134 -7.60 19.43 30.50
C LEU A 134 -7.47 20.97 30.50
N GLN A 135 -8.23 21.65 29.65
CA GLN A 135 -8.25 23.12 29.60
C GLN A 135 -8.73 23.71 30.93
N ALA A 136 -9.78 23.13 31.54
CA ALA A 136 -10.29 23.56 32.84
C ALA A 136 -9.26 23.38 33.97
N VAL A 137 -8.49 22.30 33.96
CA VAL A 137 -7.40 22.05 34.90
C VAL A 137 -6.27 23.05 34.68
N LEU A 138 -5.81 23.21 33.42
CA LEU A 138 -4.75 24.15 33.08
C LEU A 138 -5.10 25.60 33.45
N ALA A 139 -6.38 25.99 33.34
CA ALA A 139 -6.83 27.33 33.73
C ALA A 139 -6.71 27.60 35.26
N ARG A 140 -6.74 26.54 36.10
CA ARG A 140 -6.60 26.62 37.55
C ARG A 140 -5.16 26.61 38.04
N LEU A 141 -4.21 26.26 37.16
CA LEU A 141 -2.79 26.21 37.52
C LEU A 141 -2.19 27.65 37.63
N PRO A 142 -1.19 27.86 38.50
CA PRO A 142 -0.37 29.06 38.54
C PRO A 142 0.28 29.34 37.16
N ALA A 143 0.59 30.60 36.89
CA ALA A 143 1.12 31.02 35.59
C ALA A 143 2.48 30.34 35.25
N GLU A 144 3.29 30.01 36.23
CA GLU A 144 4.58 29.32 36.08
C GLU A 144 4.36 27.86 35.61
N ASP A 145 3.43 27.15 36.24
CA ASP A 145 3.14 25.76 35.90
C ASP A 145 2.48 25.63 34.49
N ARG A 146 1.65 26.60 34.12
CA ARG A 146 1.09 26.67 32.76
C ARG A 146 2.15 26.82 31.68
N ARG A 147 3.18 27.64 31.90
CA ARG A 147 4.32 27.82 31.00
C ARG A 147 5.12 26.52 30.87
N PHE A 148 5.30 25.81 31.96
CA PHE A 148 5.98 24.50 31.95
C PHE A 148 5.19 23.46 31.15
N CYS A 149 3.88 23.35 31.36
CA CYS A 149 3.02 22.46 30.58
C CYS A 149 3.01 22.79 29.07
N ALA A 150 2.98 24.06 28.69
CA ALA A 150 3.07 24.51 27.32
C ALA A 150 4.41 24.09 26.67
N ALA A 151 5.53 24.26 27.36
CA ALA A 151 6.85 23.85 26.87
C ALA A 151 7.02 22.33 26.72
N LEU A 152 6.22 21.50 27.42
CA LEU A 152 6.19 20.05 27.23
C LEU A 152 5.34 19.62 26.04
N ALA A 153 4.30 20.39 25.67
CA ALA A 153 3.42 20.10 24.55
C ALA A 153 4.06 20.39 23.19
N ASP A 154 5.06 21.26 23.13
CA ASP A 154 5.79 21.66 21.92
C ASP A 154 6.96 20.72 21.56
N ARG A 155 7.13 19.59 22.24
CA ARG A 155 8.14 18.55 21.97
C ARG A 155 7.58 17.36 21.26
#